data_91ddefaa1d3a11dcb8e8dd07b9df39c4
#
_entry.id   91ddefaa1d3a11dcb8e8dd07b9df39c4
#
_cell.length_a   1.000
_cell.length_b   1.000
_cell.length_c   1.000
_cell.angle_alpha   90.00
_cell.angle_beta   90.00
_cell.angle_gamma   90.00
#
_symmetry.space_group_name_H-M   'P 1'
#
loop_
_entity.id
_entity.type
_entity.pdbx_description
1 polymer ?
#
loop_
_entity_poly.entity_id
_entity_poly.type
_entity_poly.pdbx_seq_one_letter_code
_entity_poly.pdbx_strand_id
1 'polypeptide(L)'
;MSSIIIPDNVKTIGDEAFFGCTSLNSIIIPDSVTSIGENAFSQCTSLTVITIPDGVKSIGNRVFWECISLSSIVIPDSVTILGRGAFDECYSLTDVYYTGTEEEWNKMLGDEYFGSLSMATIHFNSK
;
A
#
# COMPACT_ATOMS: atom_id res chain seq x y z
N MET A 1 0.11 -6.00 19.23
CA MET A 1 1.13 -6.63 18.38
C MET A 1 1.79 -5.56 17.52
N SER A 2 3.11 -5.42 17.63
CA SER A 2 3.81 -4.35 16.92
C SER A 2 4.34 -4.77 15.54
N SER A 3 4.51 -6.06 15.30
CA SER A 3 4.94 -6.56 14.00
C SER A 3 4.38 -7.95 13.77
N ILE A 4 4.37 -8.36 12.50
CA ILE A 4 3.84 -9.66 12.13
C ILE A 4 4.69 -10.22 10.99
N ILE A 5 4.86 -11.54 10.98
CA ILE A 5 5.60 -12.24 9.93
C ILE A 5 4.61 -13.10 9.16
N ILE A 6 4.50 -12.86 7.85
CA ILE A 6 3.63 -13.63 6.97
C ILE A 6 4.48 -14.73 6.33
N PRO A 7 4.03 -16.00 6.37
CA PRO A 7 4.81 -17.10 5.78
C PRO A 7 5.04 -16.92 4.27
N ASP A 8 6.16 -17.45 3.79
CA ASP A 8 6.61 -17.27 2.40
C ASP A 8 5.75 -17.94 1.35
N ASN A 9 4.77 -18.76 1.75
CA ASN A 9 3.88 -19.41 0.79
C ASN A 9 2.52 -18.76 0.67
N VAL A 10 2.30 -17.63 1.34
CA VAL A 10 1.03 -16.90 1.27
C VAL A 10 0.96 -16.18 -0.07
N LYS A 11 -0.12 -16.41 -0.82
CA LYS A 11 -0.33 -15.82 -2.15
C LYS A 11 -1.21 -14.59 -2.13
N THR A 12 -2.10 -14.51 -1.15
CA THR A 12 -3.10 -13.43 -1.09
C THR A 12 -3.24 -12.97 0.34
N ILE A 13 -3.26 -11.64 0.52
CA ILE A 13 -3.71 -11.05 1.78
C ILE A 13 -5.19 -10.77 1.59
N GLY A 14 -6.03 -11.43 2.36
CA GLY A 14 -7.48 -11.37 2.19
C GLY A 14 -8.09 -10.05 2.61
N ASP A 15 -9.37 -9.88 2.28
CA ASP A 15 -10.11 -8.70 2.67
C ASP A 15 -10.10 -8.56 4.19
N GLU A 16 -9.82 -7.34 4.64
CA GLU A 16 -9.81 -7.00 6.07
C GLU A 16 -8.84 -7.81 6.93
N ALA A 17 -7.84 -8.45 6.32
CA ALA A 17 -6.94 -9.35 7.04
C ALA A 17 -6.29 -8.69 8.25
N PHE A 18 -5.91 -7.41 8.17
CA PHE A 18 -5.29 -6.66 9.26
C PHE A 18 -6.07 -5.40 9.61
N PHE A 19 -7.35 -5.38 9.28
CA PHE A 19 -8.20 -4.22 9.55
C PHE A 19 -8.17 -3.86 11.04
N GLY A 20 -7.89 -2.60 11.32
CA GLY A 20 -7.92 -2.11 12.69
C GLY A 20 -6.78 -2.60 13.57
N CYS A 21 -5.71 -3.11 12.99
CA CYS A 21 -4.53 -3.52 13.77
C CYS A 21 -3.78 -2.29 14.25
N THR A 22 -4.33 -1.63 15.27
CA THR A 22 -3.86 -0.31 15.70
C THR A 22 -2.50 -0.31 16.35
N SER A 23 -2.00 -1.48 16.77
CA SER A 23 -0.66 -1.60 17.36
C SER A 23 0.38 -2.07 16.35
N LEU A 24 -0.02 -2.37 15.11
CA LEU A 24 0.90 -2.84 14.08
C LEU A 24 1.69 -1.67 13.54
N ASN A 25 2.99 -1.61 13.80
CA ASN A 25 3.82 -0.52 13.28
C ASN A 25 4.74 -0.94 12.15
N SER A 26 4.92 -2.25 11.92
CA SER A 26 5.66 -2.73 10.76
C SER A 26 5.17 -4.12 10.35
N ILE A 27 5.31 -4.43 9.08
CA ILE A 27 4.97 -5.75 8.55
C ILE A 27 5.84 -6.01 7.33
N ILE A 28 6.29 -7.25 7.16
CA ILE A 28 7.02 -7.68 5.98
C ILE A 28 6.09 -8.57 5.16
N ILE A 29 5.79 -8.12 3.95
CA ILE A 29 4.95 -8.87 3.02
C ILE A 29 5.89 -9.70 2.13
N PRO A 30 5.76 -11.03 2.11
CA PRO A 30 6.68 -11.86 1.32
C PRO A 30 6.43 -11.74 -0.18
N ASP A 31 7.46 -12.07 -0.96
CA ASP A 31 7.42 -11.96 -2.41
C ASP A 31 6.41 -12.90 -3.06
N SER A 32 5.90 -13.87 -2.30
CA SER A 32 4.87 -14.79 -2.79
C SER A 32 3.50 -14.14 -2.99
N VAL A 33 3.26 -12.98 -2.36
CA VAL A 33 1.94 -12.33 -2.38
C VAL A 33 1.72 -11.67 -3.74
N THR A 34 0.56 -11.94 -4.36
CA THR A 34 0.21 -11.39 -5.66
C THR A 34 -0.97 -10.42 -5.61
N SER A 35 -1.74 -10.42 -4.52
CA SER A 35 -2.85 -9.48 -4.38
C SER A 35 -3.09 -9.15 -2.91
N ILE A 36 -3.61 -7.95 -2.68
CA ILE A 36 -3.95 -7.46 -1.34
C ILE A 36 -5.41 -7.02 -1.41
N GLY A 37 -6.23 -7.59 -0.54
CA GLY A 37 -7.66 -7.43 -0.57
C GLY A 37 -8.17 -6.10 -0.02
N GLU A 38 -9.47 -5.90 -0.14
CA GLU A 38 -10.14 -4.68 0.28
C GLU A 38 -9.99 -4.47 1.79
N ASN A 39 -9.66 -3.25 2.20
CA ASN A 39 -9.51 -2.88 3.61
C ASN A 39 -8.46 -3.68 4.37
N ALA A 40 -7.51 -4.33 3.68
CA ALA A 40 -6.58 -5.24 4.34
C ALA A 40 -5.79 -4.58 5.46
N PHE A 41 -5.41 -3.31 5.30
CA PHE A 41 -4.65 -2.56 6.31
C PHE A 41 -5.37 -1.28 6.75
N SER A 42 -6.67 -1.18 6.47
CA SER A 42 -7.44 0.00 6.91
C SER A 42 -7.32 0.17 8.41
N GLN A 43 -7.17 1.42 8.84
CA GLN A 43 -7.10 1.80 10.25
C GLN A 43 -5.94 1.16 11.01
N CYS A 44 -4.87 0.81 10.32
CA CYS A 44 -3.60 0.45 10.97
C CYS A 44 -2.90 1.75 11.37
N THR A 45 -3.37 2.35 12.46
CA THR A 45 -3.02 3.72 12.81
C THR A 45 -1.59 3.91 13.31
N SER A 46 -0.88 2.82 13.62
CA SER A 46 0.54 2.89 14.01
C SER A 46 1.51 2.51 12.90
N LEU A 47 1.00 2.06 11.76
CA LEU A 47 1.85 1.64 10.64
C LEU A 47 2.53 2.86 10.03
N THR A 48 3.87 2.87 10.00
CA THR A 48 4.63 4.03 9.55
C THR A 48 5.23 3.87 8.16
N VAL A 49 5.65 2.66 7.81
CA VAL A 49 6.22 2.38 6.48
C VAL A 49 5.79 0.98 6.05
N ILE A 50 5.67 0.77 4.76
CA ILE A 50 5.39 -0.55 4.22
C ILE A 50 6.01 -0.65 2.82
N THR A 51 6.52 -1.83 2.49
CA THR A 51 7.03 -2.13 1.15
C THR A 51 6.12 -3.18 0.52
N ILE A 52 5.50 -2.82 -0.60
CA ILE A 52 4.70 -3.77 -1.38
C ILE A 52 5.70 -4.53 -2.26
N PRO A 53 5.74 -5.86 -2.21
CA PRO A 53 6.75 -6.62 -2.95
C PRO A 53 6.45 -6.69 -4.45
N ASP A 54 7.51 -6.93 -5.22
CA ASP A 54 7.37 -7.21 -6.65
C ASP A 54 6.50 -8.45 -6.82
N GLY A 55 5.60 -8.43 -7.74
CA GLY A 55 4.68 -9.54 -7.94
C GLY A 55 3.26 -9.21 -7.53
N VAL A 56 3.05 -8.23 -6.66
CA VAL A 56 1.70 -7.79 -6.34
C VAL A 56 1.13 -7.08 -7.56
N LYS A 57 0.00 -7.58 -8.05
CA LYS A 57 -0.65 -7.05 -9.26
C LYS A 57 -1.76 -6.07 -8.93
N SER A 58 -2.41 -6.25 -7.78
CA SER A 58 -3.55 -5.43 -7.43
C SER A 58 -3.57 -5.12 -5.94
N ILE A 59 -4.01 -3.92 -5.65
CA ILE A 59 -4.25 -3.44 -4.29
C ILE A 59 -5.72 -3.05 -4.23
N GLY A 60 -6.46 -3.63 -3.31
CA GLY A 60 -7.90 -3.46 -3.21
C GLY A 60 -8.34 -2.08 -2.75
N ASN A 61 -9.65 -1.88 -2.71
CA ASN A 61 -10.22 -0.62 -2.26
C ASN A 61 -9.89 -0.39 -0.79
N ARG A 62 -9.54 0.85 -0.46
CA ARG A 62 -9.32 1.30 0.92
C ARG A 62 -8.28 0.51 1.69
N VAL A 63 -7.30 -0.06 1.00
CA VAL A 63 -6.31 -0.92 1.67
C VAL A 63 -5.59 -0.19 2.80
N PHE A 64 -5.24 1.08 2.60
CA PHE A 64 -4.54 1.88 3.62
C PHE A 64 -5.38 3.04 4.14
N TRP A 65 -6.71 2.91 4.07
CA TRP A 65 -7.62 3.95 4.53
C TRP A 65 -7.39 4.21 6.02
N GLU A 66 -7.22 5.49 6.36
CA GLU A 66 -6.98 5.93 7.74
C GLU A 66 -5.71 5.36 8.38
N CYS A 67 -4.71 5.03 7.57
CA CYS A 67 -3.38 4.74 8.10
C CYS A 67 -2.69 6.07 8.40
N ILE A 68 -3.08 6.69 9.51
CA ILE A 68 -2.73 8.09 9.80
C ILE A 68 -1.25 8.32 10.11
N SER A 69 -0.51 7.27 10.43
CA SER A 69 0.93 7.38 10.69
C SER A 69 1.79 6.98 9.51
N LEU A 70 1.18 6.45 8.43
CA LEU A 70 1.94 5.99 7.27
C LEU A 70 2.60 7.18 6.59
N SER A 71 3.94 7.21 6.63
CA SER A 71 4.71 8.34 6.10
C SER A 71 5.32 8.02 4.75
N SER A 72 5.64 6.76 4.48
CA SER A 72 6.20 6.38 3.19
C SER A 72 5.79 4.96 2.81
N ILE A 73 5.75 4.71 1.49
CA ILE A 73 5.40 3.40 0.96
C ILE A 73 6.20 3.16 -0.32
N VAL A 74 6.60 1.90 -0.53
CA VAL A 74 7.20 1.46 -1.80
C VAL A 74 6.14 0.69 -2.56
N ILE A 75 5.85 1.13 -3.80
CA ILE A 75 4.87 0.49 -4.68
C ILE A 75 5.61 0.03 -5.93
N PRO A 76 5.60 -1.28 -6.22
CA PRO A 76 6.30 -1.77 -7.42
C PRO A 76 5.48 -1.53 -8.69
N ASP A 77 6.18 -1.49 -9.82
CA ASP A 77 5.52 -1.31 -11.11
C ASP A 77 4.71 -2.53 -11.56
N SER A 78 4.80 -3.63 -10.81
CA SER A 78 3.92 -4.78 -11.03
C SER A 78 2.46 -4.46 -10.72
N VAL A 79 2.21 -3.47 -9.84
CA VAL A 79 0.84 -3.08 -9.47
C VAL A 79 0.23 -2.30 -10.63
N THR A 80 -0.84 -2.85 -11.20
CA THR A 80 -1.57 -2.20 -12.29
C THR A 80 -2.98 -1.79 -11.90
N ILE A 81 -3.47 -2.29 -10.77
CA ILE A 81 -4.79 -1.96 -10.24
C ILE A 81 -4.64 -1.41 -8.83
N LEU A 82 -4.99 -0.16 -8.66
CA LEU A 82 -4.99 0.49 -7.35
C LEU A 82 -6.43 0.84 -7.02
N GLY A 83 -6.94 0.27 -5.94
CA GLY A 83 -8.33 0.41 -5.55
C GLY A 83 -8.69 1.82 -5.12
N ARG A 84 -9.98 2.12 -5.22
CA ARG A 84 -10.52 3.43 -4.82
C ARG A 84 -10.31 3.63 -3.33
N GLY A 85 -9.89 4.83 -2.96
CA GLY A 85 -9.70 5.19 -1.56
C GLY A 85 -8.53 4.51 -0.88
N ALA A 86 -7.63 3.88 -1.65
CA ALA A 86 -6.54 3.09 -1.09
C ALA A 86 -5.68 3.87 -0.10
N PHE A 87 -5.53 5.17 -0.32
CA PHE A 87 -4.69 6.03 0.54
C PHE A 87 -5.47 7.19 1.14
N ASP A 88 -6.80 7.11 1.17
CA ASP A 88 -7.60 8.19 1.75
C ASP A 88 -7.30 8.31 3.24
N GLU A 89 -7.19 9.55 3.70
CA GLU A 89 -6.96 9.89 5.10
C GLU A 89 -5.64 9.35 5.66
N CYS A 90 -4.65 9.19 4.78
CA CYS A 90 -3.28 8.93 5.19
C CYS A 90 -2.57 10.28 5.41
N TYR A 91 -2.88 10.95 6.51
CA TYR A 91 -2.48 12.35 6.72
C TYR A 91 -0.98 12.57 6.88
N SER A 92 -0.22 11.53 7.16
CA SER A 92 1.23 11.63 7.31
C SER A 92 2.00 11.25 6.05
N LEU A 93 1.30 10.81 5.00
CA LEU A 93 1.96 10.29 3.80
C LEU A 93 2.64 11.42 3.05
N THR A 94 3.97 11.37 2.97
CA THR A 94 4.76 12.40 2.31
C THR A 94 5.53 11.87 1.11
N ASP A 95 5.87 10.57 1.10
CA ASP A 95 6.75 10.02 0.07
C ASP A 95 6.23 8.67 -0.41
N VAL A 96 6.14 8.53 -1.73
CA VAL A 96 5.82 7.27 -2.39
C VAL A 96 6.98 6.92 -3.30
N TYR A 97 7.53 5.73 -3.13
CA TYR A 97 8.65 5.24 -3.96
C TYR A 97 8.09 4.23 -4.95
N TYR A 98 7.88 4.69 -6.17
CA TYR A 98 7.36 3.85 -7.26
C TYR A 98 8.52 3.33 -8.09
N THR A 99 8.57 2.03 -8.36
CA THR A 99 9.71 1.44 -9.06
C THR A 99 9.63 1.63 -10.57
N GLY A 100 8.48 2.02 -11.10
CA GLY A 100 8.29 2.26 -12.52
C GLY A 100 8.45 3.71 -12.91
N THR A 101 8.04 4.03 -14.13
CA THR A 101 8.15 5.37 -14.70
C THR A 101 6.94 6.23 -14.35
N GLU A 102 7.09 7.53 -14.55
CA GLU A 102 5.97 8.46 -14.37
C GLU A 102 4.81 8.12 -15.30
N GLU A 103 5.10 7.70 -16.52
CA GLU A 103 4.07 7.32 -17.47
C GLU A 103 3.27 6.12 -16.97
N GLU A 104 3.96 5.11 -16.44
CA GLU A 104 3.29 3.93 -15.87
C GLU A 104 2.44 4.29 -14.66
N TRP A 105 2.94 5.19 -13.83
CA TRP A 105 2.22 5.68 -12.66
C TRP A 105 0.91 6.36 -13.05
N ASN A 106 1.01 7.30 -14.01
CA ASN A 106 -0.16 8.03 -14.47
C ASN A 106 -1.19 7.13 -15.14
N LYS A 107 -0.72 6.11 -15.85
CA LYS A 107 -1.60 5.13 -16.47
C LYS A 107 -2.36 4.31 -15.41
N MET A 108 -1.67 3.94 -14.34
CA MET A 108 -2.30 3.21 -13.24
C MET A 108 -3.37 4.04 -12.54
N LEU A 109 -3.07 5.32 -12.27
CA LEU A 109 -4.02 6.18 -11.57
C LEU A 109 -5.21 6.57 -12.44
N GLY A 110 -5.01 6.73 -13.75
CA GLY A 110 -6.06 7.17 -14.63
C GLY A 110 -6.56 8.56 -14.25
N ASP A 111 -7.87 8.73 -14.23
CA ASP A 111 -8.50 10.00 -13.88
C ASP A 111 -9.03 10.02 -12.44
N GLU A 112 -8.72 9.00 -11.66
CA GLU A 112 -9.20 8.91 -10.27
C GLU A 112 -8.46 9.89 -9.36
N TYR A 113 -9.17 10.37 -8.35
CA TYR A 113 -8.58 11.17 -7.28
C TYR A 113 -8.27 10.22 -6.11
N PHE A 114 -7.02 10.23 -5.67
CA PHE A 114 -6.56 9.30 -4.64
C PHE A 114 -6.26 9.97 -3.29
N GLY A 115 -6.98 11.05 -2.97
CA GLY A 115 -6.90 11.66 -1.64
C GLY A 115 -5.47 12.02 -1.24
N SER A 116 -5.01 11.47 -0.12
CA SER A 116 -3.70 11.79 0.43
C SER A 116 -2.55 11.48 -0.53
N LEU A 117 -2.74 10.53 -1.43
CA LEU A 117 -1.71 10.19 -2.42
C LEU A 117 -1.38 11.38 -3.31
N SER A 118 -2.38 12.20 -3.63
CA SER A 118 -2.17 13.36 -4.51
C SER A 118 -1.34 14.46 -3.86
N MET A 119 -1.16 14.41 -2.55
CA MET A 119 -0.38 15.40 -1.80
C MET A 119 1.05 14.92 -1.52
N ALA A 120 1.36 13.66 -1.81
CA ALA A 120 2.67 13.08 -1.54
C ALA A 120 3.65 13.36 -2.68
N THR A 121 4.94 13.31 -2.37
CA THR A 121 5.99 13.35 -3.39
C THR A 121 6.18 11.94 -3.94
N ILE A 122 6.07 11.80 -5.25
CA ILE A 122 6.23 10.50 -5.89
C ILE A 122 7.65 10.42 -6.46
N HIS A 123 8.40 9.41 -6.04
CA HIS A 123 9.76 9.16 -6.50
C HIS A 123 9.71 8.02 -7.52
N PHE A 124 10.03 8.33 -8.78
CA PHE A 124 9.96 7.33 -9.86
C PHE A 124 11.27 6.57 -10.01
N ASN A 125 11.18 5.40 -10.64
CA ASN A 125 12.35 4.53 -10.91
C ASN A 125 13.12 4.18 -9.63
N SER A 126 12.40 3.95 -8.57
CA SER A 126 12.96 3.77 -7.22
C SER A 126 13.36 2.32 -6.94
N LYS A 127 14.17 1.72 -7.83
CA LYS A 127 14.65 0.34 -7.65
C LYS A 127 15.95 0.27 -6.90
#